data_019555b408ac04de75b1cd52d060f1cb
#
_entry.id   019555b408ac04de75b1cd52d060f1cb
#
_cell.length_a   1.000
_cell.length_b   1.000
_cell.length_c   1.000
_cell.angle_alpha   90.00
_cell.angle_beta   90.00
_cell.angle_gamma   90.00
#
_symmetry.space_group_name_H-M   'P 1'
#
loop_
_entity.id
_entity.type
_entity.pdbx_description
1 polymer ?
#
loop_
_entity_poly.entity_id
_entity_poly.type
_entity_poly.pdbx_seq_one_letter_code
_entity_poly.pdbx_strand_id
1 'polypeptide(L)'
;MVELALVRDDGLDGLRGEIARCRLCRDMPLNGMADRLPYEPRPVVVMSTKARILIAGQAPGLRVHETGLPFNDASGDRLRQWLDVDRETFYDPDRFAIVPMGFCFPGYDDKGSDLPPRRECAPHWRERVMVAMPQVELILAIGQYAQAFHLGERRRKTMTETVQNWRSYLHANSGPGIFPLPHPSWRNTGWLKKNPWFAEELLPVLRQHVEMRL
;
A
#
# COMPACT_ATOMS: atom_id res chain seq x y z
N MET A 1 -25.25 -19.79 3.02
CA MET A 1 -25.27 -18.60 2.16
C MET A 1 -25.05 -17.40 3.08
N VAL A 2 -23.84 -16.85 3.12
CA VAL A 2 -23.55 -15.62 3.87
C VAL A 2 -23.96 -14.49 2.96
N GLU A 3 -24.98 -13.76 3.35
CA GLU A 3 -25.49 -12.58 2.69
C GLU A 3 -24.38 -11.53 2.69
N LEU A 4 -23.79 -11.24 1.52
CA LEU A 4 -22.88 -10.13 1.32
C LEU A 4 -23.70 -8.85 1.56
N ALA A 5 -23.69 -8.38 2.80
CA ALA A 5 -24.22 -7.07 3.13
C ALA A 5 -23.44 -6.05 2.29
N LEU A 6 -24.14 -5.40 1.36
CA LEU A 6 -23.63 -4.22 0.65
C LEU A 6 -23.11 -3.24 1.71
N VAL A 7 -21.78 -3.10 1.78
CA VAL A 7 -21.14 -2.09 2.65
C VAL A 7 -21.62 -0.75 2.13
N ARG A 8 -22.49 -0.10 2.90
CA ARG A 8 -23.00 1.24 2.57
C ARG A 8 -21.85 2.23 2.67
N ASP A 9 -21.86 3.26 1.86
CA ASP A 9 -20.88 4.36 1.88
C ASP A 9 -20.73 4.98 3.29
N ASP A 10 -21.80 4.99 4.06
CA ASP A 10 -21.85 5.45 5.48
C ASP A 10 -20.80 4.75 6.35
N GLY A 11 -20.54 3.44 6.12
CA GLY A 11 -19.52 2.67 6.86
C GLY A 11 -18.09 3.07 6.50
N LEU A 12 -17.82 3.36 5.22
CA LEU A 12 -16.50 3.78 4.76
C LEU A 12 -16.18 5.22 5.20
N ASP A 13 -17.15 6.12 5.16
CA ASP A 13 -17.00 7.52 5.59
C ASP A 13 -16.79 7.60 7.12
N GLY A 14 -17.50 6.78 7.90
CA GLY A 14 -17.25 6.64 9.32
C GLY A 14 -15.80 6.21 9.61
N LEU A 15 -15.33 5.17 8.90
CA LEU A 15 -13.97 4.66 9.03
C LEU A 15 -12.92 5.71 8.61
N ARG A 16 -13.14 6.44 7.52
CA ARG A 16 -12.29 7.56 7.10
C ARG A 16 -12.19 8.61 8.19
N GLY A 17 -13.32 8.98 8.80
CA GLY A 17 -13.38 9.95 9.89
C GLY A 17 -12.61 9.50 11.12
N GLU A 18 -12.68 8.21 11.49
CA GLU A 18 -11.89 7.65 12.59
C GLU A 18 -10.38 7.66 12.27
N ILE A 19 -10.01 7.22 11.07
CA ILE A 19 -8.61 7.23 10.60
C ILE A 19 -8.05 8.65 10.64
N ALA A 20 -8.80 9.64 10.12
CA ALA A 20 -8.36 11.04 10.07
C ALA A 20 -8.07 11.62 11.47
N ARG A 21 -8.76 11.14 12.51
CA ARG A 21 -8.56 11.55 13.90
C ARG A 21 -7.58 10.65 14.68
N CYS A 22 -6.98 9.64 14.02
CA CYS A 22 -6.12 8.68 14.69
C CYS A 22 -4.86 9.33 15.25
N ARG A 23 -4.60 9.09 16.53
CA ARG A 23 -3.41 9.56 17.26
C ARG A 23 -2.68 8.43 17.99
N LEU A 24 -3.02 7.18 17.70
CA LEU A 24 -2.54 6.00 18.43
C LEU A 24 -1.02 6.00 18.64
N CYS A 25 -0.24 6.17 17.55
CA CYS A 25 1.22 6.14 17.61
C CYS A 25 1.84 7.39 18.26
N ARG A 26 1.06 8.43 18.51
CA ARG A 26 1.50 9.66 19.16
C ARG A 26 1.18 9.69 20.65
N ASP A 27 -0.02 9.27 21.00
CA ASP A 27 -0.55 9.40 22.36
C ASP A 27 -0.41 8.10 23.18
N MET A 28 -0.38 6.94 22.49
CA MET A 28 -0.25 5.61 23.10
C MET A 28 0.73 4.73 22.30
N PRO A 29 2.00 5.13 22.16
CA PRO A 29 2.98 4.37 21.37
C PRO A 29 3.29 3.03 22.03
N LEU A 30 3.44 1.98 21.21
CA LEU A 30 3.63 0.59 21.66
C LEU A 30 4.85 0.41 22.59
N ASN A 31 5.95 1.12 22.29
CA ASN A 31 7.21 1.00 23.03
C ASN A 31 7.43 2.14 24.06
N GLY A 32 6.36 2.83 24.47
CA GLY A 32 6.41 3.93 25.43
C GLY A 32 6.67 5.29 24.78
N MET A 33 6.52 6.36 25.57
CA MET A 33 6.48 7.74 25.08
C MET A 33 7.76 8.23 24.39
N ALA A 34 8.91 7.62 24.65
CA ALA A 34 10.16 7.89 23.95
C ALA A 34 10.12 7.50 22.47
N ASP A 35 9.29 6.51 22.13
CA ASP A 35 9.10 5.99 20.76
C ASP A 35 7.83 6.58 20.09
N ARG A 36 7.29 7.67 20.60
CA ARG A 36 6.11 8.30 19.99
C ARG A 36 6.41 8.83 18.59
N LEU A 37 5.37 8.86 17.74
CA LEU A 37 5.45 9.47 16.41
C LEU A 37 6.01 10.91 16.55
N PRO A 38 7.11 11.26 15.85
CA PRO A 38 7.80 12.54 16.06
C PRO A 38 7.01 13.74 15.53
N TYR A 39 6.22 13.54 14.48
CA TYR A 39 5.38 14.54 13.86
C TYR A 39 3.94 14.47 14.35
N GLU A 40 3.19 15.55 14.17
CA GLU A 40 1.75 15.54 14.41
C GLU A 40 1.09 14.51 13.47
N PRO A 41 0.21 13.62 13.97
CA PRO A 41 -0.43 12.62 13.14
C PRO A 41 -1.20 13.25 11.97
N ARG A 42 -0.89 12.79 10.78
CA ARG A 42 -1.61 13.15 9.56
C ARG A 42 -1.77 11.88 8.71
N PRO A 43 -2.80 11.08 8.97
CA PRO A 43 -3.07 9.89 8.17
C PRO A 43 -3.36 10.25 6.71
N VAL A 44 -2.67 9.58 5.78
CA VAL A 44 -2.85 9.73 4.35
C VAL A 44 -3.28 8.40 3.77
N VAL A 45 -4.57 8.29 3.42
CA VAL A 45 -5.20 7.12 2.81
C VAL A 45 -6.19 7.57 1.76
N VAL A 46 -6.34 6.79 0.70
CA VAL A 46 -7.37 6.94 -0.33
C VAL A 46 -8.16 5.63 -0.37
N MET A 47 -9.46 5.72 -0.16
CA MET A 47 -10.36 4.57 -0.12
C MET A 47 -11.64 4.88 -0.90
N SER A 48 -12.22 3.87 -1.55
CA SER A 48 -13.51 3.96 -2.22
C SER A 48 -14.18 2.59 -2.20
N THR A 49 -15.51 2.57 -2.18
CA THR A 49 -16.30 1.35 -2.33
C THR A 49 -16.31 0.81 -3.77
N LYS A 50 -15.71 1.53 -4.72
CA LYS A 50 -15.65 1.14 -6.14
C LYS A 50 -14.28 0.63 -6.57
N ALA A 51 -13.19 1.10 -5.93
CA ALA A 51 -11.84 0.73 -6.31
C ALA A 51 -11.61 -0.77 -6.20
N ARG A 52 -11.30 -1.40 -7.32
CA ARG A 52 -10.98 -2.85 -7.39
C ARG A 52 -9.49 -3.12 -7.20
N ILE A 53 -8.66 -2.08 -7.22
CA ILE A 53 -7.21 -2.17 -7.05
C ILE A 53 -6.80 -1.44 -5.78
N LEU A 54 -6.07 -2.14 -4.92
CA LEU A 54 -5.49 -1.58 -3.69
C LEU A 54 -3.96 -1.48 -3.82
N ILE A 55 -3.42 -0.27 -3.68
CA ILE A 55 -1.98 -0.03 -3.56
C ILE A 55 -1.61 -0.01 -2.07
N ALA A 56 -0.85 -1.01 -1.64
CA ALA A 56 -0.34 -1.14 -0.29
C ALA A 56 1.16 -0.82 -0.28
N GLY A 57 1.53 0.39 0.11
CA GLY A 57 2.91 0.85 0.29
C GLY A 57 3.40 0.70 1.73
N GLN A 58 4.56 1.28 2.03
CA GLN A 58 5.16 1.25 3.36
C GLN A 58 4.47 2.26 4.30
N ALA A 59 4.74 3.53 4.13
CA ALA A 59 4.20 4.67 4.87
C ALA A 59 4.41 5.95 4.05
N PRO A 60 3.69 7.05 4.35
CA PRO A 60 3.96 8.36 3.77
C PRO A 60 5.39 8.82 4.05
N GLY A 61 6.08 9.35 3.05
CA GLY A 61 7.29 10.16 3.25
C GLY A 61 6.92 11.60 3.65
N LEU A 62 7.94 12.44 3.96
CA LEU A 62 7.70 13.83 4.40
C LEU A 62 6.87 14.62 3.39
N ARG A 63 7.18 14.54 2.10
CA ARG A 63 6.43 15.27 1.06
C ARG A 63 4.94 14.86 1.01
N VAL A 64 4.65 13.59 1.20
CA VAL A 64 3.26 13.09 1.28
C VAL A 64 2.59 13.57 2.56
N HIS A 65 3.33 13.59 3.68
CA HIS A 65 2.84 14.16 4.94
C HIS A 65 2.47 15.64 4.79
N GLU A 66 3.31 16.45 4.11
CA GLU A 66 3.06 17.87 3.90
C GLU A 66 1.91 18.16 2.94
N THR A 67 1.81 17.40 1.86
CA THR A 67 0.83 17.65 0.79
C THR A 67 -0.49 16.92 0.97
N GLY A 68 -0.51 15.81 1.73
CA GLY A 68 -1.66 14.91 1.83
C GLY A 68 -1.90 14.05 0.56
N LEU A 69 -1.03 14.14 -0.44
CA LEU A 69 -1.20 13.42 -1.71
C LEU A 69 -0.22 12.22 -1.79
N PRO A 70 -0.70 10.97 -1.76
CA PRO A 70 0.16 9.79 -1.78
C PRO A 70 0.92 9.68 -3.10
N PHE A 71 2.14 9.15 -3.05
CA PHE A 71 2.99 8.98 -4.24
C PHE A 71 3.18 10.28 -5.07
N ASN A 72 3.23 11.44 -4.40
CA ASN A 72 3.47 12.73 -5.04
C ASN A 72 4.99 13.04 -5.13
N ASP A 73 5.75 12.11 -5.65
CA ASP A 73 7.21 12.16 -5.78
C ASP A 73 7.68 11.33 -6.98
N ALA A 74 9.00 11.25 -7.19
CA ALA A 74 9.60 10.45 -8.26
C ALA A 74 9.28 8.94 -8.15
N SER A 75 8.99 8.44 -6.94
CA SER A 75 8.54 7.05 -6.77
C SER A 75 7.15 6.86 -7.36
N GLY A 76 6.27 7.84 -7.19
CA GLY A 76 4.95 7.84 -7.79
C GLY A 76 4.99 7.94 -9.32
N ASP A 77 5.90 8.76 -9.87
CA ASP A 77 6.09 8.84 -11.33
C ASP A 77 6.47 7.46 -11.89
N ARG A 78 7.44 6.81 -11.25
CA ARG A 78 7.85 5.46 -11.64
C ARG A 78 6.74 4.42 -11.47
N LEU A 79 5.97 4.50 -10.38
CA LEU A 79 4.85 3.58 -10.17
C LEU A 79 3.81 3.71 -11.28
N ARG A 80 3.41 4.94 -11.64
CA ARG A 80 2.49 5.17 -12.77
C ARG A 80 3.02 4.59 -14.08
N GLN A 81 4.32 4.75 -14.36
CA GLN A 81 4.96 4.12 -15.54
C GLN A 81 4.89 2.58 -15.49
N TRP A 82 5.07 1.97 -14.33
CA TRP A 82 4.93 0.52 -14.20
C TRP A 82 3.51 0.04 -14.44
N LEU A 83 2.53 0.79 -13.96
CA LEU A 83 1.11 0.47 -14.11
C LEU A 83 0.55 0.85 -15.48
N ASP A 84 1.29 1.66 -16.26
CA ASP A 84 0.87 2.24 -17.54
C ASP A 84 -0.40 3.08 -17.42
N VAL A 85 -0.46 3.93 -16.41
CA VAL A 85 -1.59 4.83 -16.15
C VAL A 85 -1.10 6.27 -16.05
N ASP A 86 -1.96 7.20 -16.46
CA ASP A 86 -1.71 8.62 -16.31
C ASP A 86 -1.96 9.09 -14.86
N ARG A 87 -1.69 10.35 -14.62
CA ARG A 87 -1.83 10.96 -13.29
C ARG A 87 -3.30 11.06 -12.85
N GLU A 88 -4.20 11.35 -13.76
CA GLU A 88 -5.62 11.51 -13.50
C GLU A 88 -6.23 10.17 -13.07
N THR A 89 -6.03 9.14 -13.85
CA THR A 89 -6.45 7.76 -13.53
C THR A 89 -5.86 7.27 -12.21
N PHE A 90 -4.57 7.55 -11.95
CA PHE A 90 -3.91 7.08 -10.72
C PHE A 90 -4.48 7.70 -9.45
N TYR A 91 -4.95 8.95 -9.51
CA TYR A 91 -5.53 9.66 -8.36
C TYR A 91 -7.05 9.61 -8.32
N ASP A 92 -7.70 8.94 -9.26
CA ASP A 92 -9.13 8.67 -9.17
C ASP A 92 -9.38 7.63 -8.04
N PRO A 93 -10.04 8.02 -6.94
CA PRO A 93 -10.29 7.13 -5.82
C PRO A 93 -11.18 5.94 -6.19
N ASP A 94 -11.98 6.04 -7.26
CA ASP A 94 -12.84 4.96 -7.73
C ASP A 94 -12.07 3.91 -8.55
N ARG A 95 -10.83 4.23 -8.99
CA ARG A 95 -9.91 3.33 -9.69
C ARG A 95 -8.90 2.71 -8.75
N PHE A 96 -8.25 3.52 -7.93
CA PHE A 96 -7.20 3.06 -7.02
C PHE A 96 -7.49 3.45 -5.57
N ALA A 97 -7.59 2.46 -4.71
CA ALA A 97 -7.42 2.69 -3.28
C ALA A 97 -5.92 2.69 -2.95
N ILE A 98 -5.46 3.68 -2.16
CA ILE A 98 -4.06 3.79 -1.74
C ILE A 98 -4.04 3.77 -0.22
N VAL A 99 -3.69 2.63 0.34
CA VAL A 99 -3.67 2.42 1.79
C VAL A 99 -2.34 1.79 2.18
N PRO A 100 -1.36 2.58 2.64
CA PRO A 100 -0.06 2.08 3.09
C PRO A 100 -0.16 1.25 4.37
N MET A 101 0.93 0.59 4.78
CA MET A 101 0.99 -0.19 6.02
C MET A 101 1.01 0.71 7.27
N GLY A 102 1.63 1.89 7.19
CA GLY A 102 1.51 2.98 8.16
C GLY A 102 0.85 4.18 7.51
N PHE A 103 -0.10 4.82 8.17
CA PHE A 103 -0.89 5.92 7.57
C PHE A 103 -0.25 7.28 7.74
N CYS A 104 0.70 7.42 8.67
CA CYS A 104 1.41 8.66 8.95
C CYS A 104 2.90 8.55 8.60
N PHE A 105 3.53 9.69 8.32
CA PHE A 105 4.98 9.77 8.18
C PHE A 105 5.67 9.37 9.48
N PRO A 106 6.51 8.31 9.49
CA PRO A 106 7.10 7.80 10.72
C PRO A 106 8.30 8.60 11.23
N GLY A 107 8.87 9.51 10.41
CA GLY A 107 10.10 10.23 10.67
C GLY A 107 11.29 9.64 9.94
N TYR A 108 12.47 10.15 10.25
CA TYR A 108 13.75 9.72 9.69
C TYR A 108 14.61 9.01 10.73
N ASP A 109 15.43 8.10 10.26
CA ASP A 109 16.56 7.57 11.02
C ASP A 109 17.74 8.56 11.04
N ASP A 110 18.80 8.24 11.80
CA ASP A 110 20.00 9.07 11.93
C ASP A 110 20.75 9.28 10.59
N LYS A 111 20.43 8.48 9.57
CA LYS A 111 21.01 8.57 8.22
C LYS A 111 20.11 9.29 7.22
N GLY A 112 18.98 9.84 7.68
CA GLY A 112 18.01 10.55 6.85
C GLY A 112 17.17 9.64 5.97
N SER A 113 17.04 8.36 6.29
CA SER A 113 16.12 7.43 5.62
C SER A 113 14.80 7.38 6.38
N ASP A 114 13.69 7.23 5.65
CA ASP A 114 12.38 7.05 6.26
C ASP A 114 12.39 5.84 7.20
N LEU A 115 11.91 6.04 8.42
CA LEU A 115 11.71 4.97 9.39
C LEU A 115 10.67 3.95 8.89
N PRO A 116 10.68 2.72 9.43
CA PRO A 116 9.63 1.75 9.18
C PRO A 116 8.22 2.27 9.51
N PRO A 117 7.16 1.72 8.87
CA PRO A 117 5.80 2.04 9.27
C PRO A 117 5.60 1.70 10.75
N ARG A 118 4.84 2.52 11.44
CA ARG A 118 4.52 2.29 12.87
C ARG A 118 3.85 0.94 13.04
N ARG A 119 4.34 0.14 14.00
CA ARG A 119 3.90 -1.24 14.23
C ARG A 119 2.44 -1.32 14.71
N GLU A 120 1.96 -0.28 15.36
CA GLU A 120 0.58 -0.16 15.85
C GLU A 120 -0.44 -0.02 14.72
N CYS A 121 -0.04 0.59 13.59
CA CYS A 121 -0.96 1.07 12.58
C CYS A 121 -1.68 -0.08 11.84
N ALA A 122 -0.94 -0.99 11.23
CA ALA A 122 -1.53 -2.07 10.44
C ALA A 122 -2.42 -3.02 11.26
N PRO A 123 -2.03 -3.51 12.47
CA PRO A 123 -2.90 -4.33 13.29
C PRO A 123 -4.20 -3.63 13.71
N HIS A 124 -4.16 -2.31 13.92
CA HIS A 124 -5.33 -1.56 14.34
C HIS A 124 -6.32 -1.28 13.21
N TRP A 125 -5.82 -1.03 11.98
CA TRP A 125 -6.65 -0.50 10.91
C TRP A 125 -6.88 -1.46 9.74
N ARG A 126 -5.92 -2.33 9.42
CA ARG A 126 -5.90 -3.02 8.13
C ARG A 126 -7.09 -3.95 7.91
N GLU A 127 -7.46 -4.73 8.90
CA GLU A 127 -8.62 -5.62 8.82
C GLU A 127 -9.91 -4.83 8.58
N ARG A 128 -10.13 -3.76 9.33
CA ARG A 128 -11.30 -2.87 9.17
C ARG A 128 -11.36 -2.26 7.78
N VAL A 129 -10.22 -1.83 7.25
CA VAL A 129 -10.11 -1.29 5.88
C VAL A 129 -10.46 -2.36 4.84
N MET A 130 -9.94 -3.57 4.98
CA MET A 130 -10.23 -4.66 4.03
C MET A 130 -11.70 -5.08 4.08
N VAL A 131 -12.31 -5.12 5.26
CA VAL A 131 -13.76 -5.39 5.42
C VAL A 131 -14.61 -4.28 4.79
N ALA A 132 -14.16 -3.02 4.88
CA ALA A 132 -14.87 -1.89 4.29
C ALA A 132 -14.72 -1.77 2.76
N MET A 133 -13.79 -2.54 2.16
CA MET A 133 -13.56 -2.55 0.72
C MET A 133 -13.55 -3.99 0.15
N PRO A 134 -14.67 -4.73 0.27
CA PRO A 134 -14.75 -6.13 -0.16
C PRO A 134 -14.65 -6.32 -1.68
N GLN A 135 -14.83 -5.25 -2.46
CA GLN A 135 -14.72 -5.25 -3.91
C GLN A 135 -13.28 -5.25 -4.43
N VAL A 136 -12.28 -5.13 -3.55
CA VAL A 136 -10.86 -5.18 -3.94
C VAL A 136 -10.53 -6.57 -4.47
N GLU A 137 -10.10 -6.64 -5.72
CA GLU A 137 -9.73 -7.87 -6.44
C GLU A 137 -8.22 -8.02 -6.63
N LEU A 138 -7.48 -6.91 -6.56
CA LEU A 138 -6.04 -6.88 -6.79
C LEU A 138 -5.34 -6.01 -5.74
N ILE A 139 -4.30 -6.57 -5.12
CA ILE A 139 -3.44 -5.85 -4.17
C ILE A 139 -2.04 -5.72 -4.77
N LEU A 140 -1.57 -4.50 -4.93
CA LEU A 140 -0.19 -4.19 -5.27
C LEU A 140 0.60 -4.04 -3.96
N ALA A 141 1.30 -5.10 -3.54
CA ALA A 141 2.07 -5.14 -2.30
C ALA A 141 3.48 -4.60 -2.52
N ILE A 142 3.67 -3.28 -2.29
CA ILE A 142 4.89 -2.55 -2.59
C ILE A 142 5.86 -2.56 -1.40
N GLY A 143 6.99 -3.21 -1.59
CA GLY A 143 8.06 -3.31 -0.59
C GLY A 143 7.78 -4.35 0.49
N GLN A 144 8.79 -4.56 1.34
CA GLN A 144 8.83 -5.70 2.27
C GLN A 144 7.69 -5.71 3.32
N TYR A 145 7.23 -4.55 3.78
CA TYR A 145 6.21 -4.48 4.84
C TYR A 145 4.83 -4.88 4.31
N ALA A 146 4.44 -4.39 3.14
CA ALA A 146 3.20 -4.77 2.49
C ALA A 146 3.23 -6.25 2.06
N GLN A 147 4.36 -6.72 1.52
CA GLN A 147 4.54 -8.13 1.17
C GLN A 147 4.47 -9.03 2.41
N ALA A 148 5.10 -8.64 3.53
CA ALA A 148 5.04 -9.41 4.77
C ALA A 148 3.62 -9.55 5.28
N PHE A 149 2.82 -8.49 5.24
CA PHE A 149 1.45 -8.51 5.72
C PHE A 149 0.52 -9.30 4.79
N HIS A 150 0.52 -8.99 3.50
CA HIS A 150 -0.45 -9.56 2.56
C HIS A 150 -0.12 -10.98 2.10
N LEU A 151 1.15 -11.37 2.11
CA LEU A 151 1.57 -12.72 1.74
C LEU A 151 1.75 -13.63 2.95
N GLY A 152 2.05 -13.09 4.14
CA GLY A 152 2.30 -13.88 5.33
C GLY A 152 3.39 -14.94 5.08
N GLU A 153 3.11 -16.18 5.44
CA GLU A 153 4.02 -17.33 5.26
C GLU A 153 4.30 -17.69 3.79
N ARG A 154 3.46 -17.26 2.85
CA ARG A 154 3.69 -17.45 1.41
C ARG A 154 4.87 -16.63 0.88
N ARG A 155 5.33 -15.62 1.62
CA ARG A 155 6.47 -14.79 1.27
C ARG A 155 7.75 -15.65 1.22
N ARG A 156 8.62 -15.40 0.23
CA ARG A 156 9.93 -16.05 0.14
C ARG A 156 10.94 -15.35 1.06
N LYS A 157 12.14 -15.94 1.21
CA LYS A 157 13.20 -15.45 2.11
C LYS A 157 13.64 -14.01 1.77
N THR A 158 13.74 -13.71 0.48
CA THR A 158 14.18 -12.39 0.00
C THR A 158 13.07 -11.67 -0.76
N MET A 159 13.19 -10.35 -0.87
CA MET A 159 12.30 -9.53 -1.69
C MET A 159 12.38 -9.97 -3.16
N THR A 160 13.57 -10.25 -3.68
CA THR A 160 13.76 -10.69 -5.06
C THR A 160 13.02 -12.00 -5.33
N GLU A 161 13.22 -13.02 -4.50
CA GLU A 161 12.51 -14.30 -4.63
C GLU A 161 11.00 -14.15 -4.52
N THR A 162 10.54 -13.27 -3.62
CA THR A 162 9.11 -12.97 -3.47
C THR A 162 8.57 -12.34 -4.74
N VAL A 163 9.25 -11.35 -5.30
CA VAL A 163 8.81 -10.71 -6.55
C VAL A 163 8.87 -11.68 -7.73
N GLN A 164 9.92 -12.51 -7.86
CA GLN A 164 10.02 -13.54 -8.91
C GLN A 164 8.88 -14.55 -8.87
N ASN A 165 8.38 -14.87 -7.68
CA ASN A 165 7.31 -15.85 -7.50
C ASN A 165 5.89 -15.23 -7.68
N TRP A 166 5.76 -14.05 -8.26
CA TRP A 166 4.52 -13.28 -8.35
C TRP A 166 3.33 -14.08 -8.94
N ARG A 167 3.59 -14.95 -9.91
CA ARG A 167 2.53 -15.77 -10.55
C ARG A 167 1.76 -16.63 -9.54
N SER A 168 2.43 -17.13 -8.51
CA SER A 168 1.79 -17.97 -7.47
C SER A 168 0.87 -17.21 -6.52
N TYR A 169 0.92 -15.88 -6.53
CA TYR A 169 0.11 -15.04 -5.65
C TYR A 169 -1.11 -14.43 -6.35
N LEU A 170 -1.20 -14.54 -7.68
CA LEU A 170 -2.33 -14.00 -8.45
C LEU A 170 -3.59 -14.85 -8.33
N HIS A 171 -3.43 -16.14 -8.16
CA HIS A 171 -4.52 -17.13 -8.11
C HIS A 171 -4.65 -17.66 -6.68
N ALA A 172 -5.10 -16.82 -5.74
CA ALA A 172 -5.48 -17.30 -4.43
C ALA A 172 -6.84 -18.00 -4.53
N ASN A 173 -7.00 -19.16 -3.87
CA ASN A 173 -8.27 -19.88 -3.82
C ASN A 173 -9.38 -19.07 -3.12
N SER A 174 -9.04 -18.01 -2.44
CA SER A 174 -9.96 -17.06 -1.80
C SER A 174 -9.28 -15.70 -1.62
N GLY A 175 -9.99 -14.63 -1.94
CA GLY A 175 -9.54 -13.24 -1.77
C GLY A 175 -8.85 -12.64 -3.00
N PRO A 176 -8.36 -11.40 -2.87
CA PRO A 176 -7.72 -10.67 -3.97
C PRO A 176 -6.41 -11.30 -4.42
N GLY A 177 -6.12 -11.21 -5.73
CA GLY A 177 -4.79 -11.49 -6.26
C GLY A 177 -3.76 -10.51 -5.72
N ILE A 178 -2.50 -10.95 -5.55
CA ILE A 178 -1.44 -10.10 -5.00
C ILE A 178 -0.28 -10.00 -5.98
N PHE A 179 0.08 -8.77 -6.37
CA PHE A 179 1.34 -8.47 -7.05
C PHE A 179 2.35 -7.93 -6.06
N PRO A 180 3.39 -8.70 -5.68
CA PRO A 180 4.50 -8.17 -4.92
C PRO A 180 5.40 -7.33 -5.85
N LEU A 181 5.64 -6.08 -5.47
CA LEU A 181 6.48 -5.16 -6.22
C LEU A 181 7.63 -4.65 -5.34
N PRO A 182 8.83 -4.39 -5.91
CA PRO A 182 9.84 -3.64 -5.20
C PRO A 182 9.34 -2.21 -4.99
N HIS A 183 9.92 -1.49 -4.02
CA HIS A 183 9.58 -0.07 -3.87
C HIS A 183 10.07 0.70 -5.11
N PRO A 184 9.25 1.58 -5.73
CA PRO A 184 9.61 2.28 -6.97
C PRO A 184 10.62 3.43 -6.79
N SER A 185 11.31 3.50 -5.65
CA SER A 185 12.33 4.52 -5.39
C SER A 185 13.58 4.35 -6.28
N TRP A 186 14.32 5.43 -6.44
CA TRP A 186 15.59 5.43 -7.16
C TRP A 186 16.63 4.45 -6.58
N ARG A 187 16.56 4.17 -5.26
CA ARG A 187 17.43 3.21 -4.56
C ARG A 187 17.36 1.80 -5.17
N ASN A 188 16.26 1.45 -5.78
CA ASN A 188 16.07 0.15 -6.45
C ASN A 188 16.47 0.15 -7.94
N THR A 189 17.04 1.23 -8.47
CA THR A 189 17.50 1.28 -9.88
C THR A 189 18.55 0.21 -10.16
N GLY A 190 19.49 -0.02 -9.22
CA GLY A 190 20.48 -1.10 -9.36
C GLY A 190 19.86 -2.49 -9.34
N TRP A 191 18.83 -2.69 -8.54
CA TRP A 191 18.05 -3.94 -8.50
C TRP A 191 17.32 -4.18 -9.82
N LEU A 192 16.67 -3.17 -10.37
CA LEU A 192 15.97 -3.25 -11.67
C LEU A 192 16.92 -3.64 -12.80
N LYS A 193 18.12 -3.05 -12.84
CA LYS A 193 19.15 -3.41 -13.85
C LYS A 193 19.61 -4.87 -13.74
N LYS A 194 19.66 -5.43 -12.52
CA LYS A 194 20.06 -6.82 -12.27
C LYS A 194 18.91 -7.82 -12.50
N ASN A 195 17.69 -7.35 -12.65
CA ASN A 195 16.50 -8.18 -12.76
C ASN A 195 15.65 -7.74 -13.97
N PRO A 196 16.15 -7.89 -15.23
CA PRO A 196 15.43 -7.43 -16.43
C PRO A 196 14.07 -8.11 -16.62
N TRP A 197 13.93 -9.36 -16.13
CA TRP A 197 12.66 -10.10 -16.13
C TRP A 197 11.50 -9.31 -15.47
N PHE A 198 11.82 -8.39 -14.55
CA PHE A 198 10.79 -7.56 -13.93
C PHE A 198 10.08 -6.68 -14.96
N ALA A 199 10.84 -6.05 -15.85
CA ALA A 199 10.29 -5.21 -16.91
C ALA A 199 9.74 -6.03 -18.08
N GLU A 200 10.40 -7.14 -18.41
CA GLU A 200 10.10 -7.95 -19.60
C GLU A 200 8.95 -8.94 -19.40
N GLU A 201 8.81 -9.48 -18.16
CA GLU A 201 7.80 -10.49 -17.89
C GLU A 201 6.71 -10.01 -16.92
N LEU A 202 7.09 -9.35 -15.79
CA LEU A 202 6.13 -9.00 -14.76
C LEU A 202 5.29 -7.79 -15.16
N LEU A 203 5.93 -6.69 -15.62
CA LEU A 203 5.19 -5.45 -15.91
C LEU A 203 4.12 -5.62 -17.00
N PRO A 204 4.33 -6.34 -18.12
CA PRO A 204 3.27 -6.55 -19.11
C PRO A 204 2.02 -7.21 -18.51
N VAL A 205 2.21 -8.23 -17.66
CA VAL A 205 1.09 -8.93 -17.02
C VAL A 205 0.44 -8.04 -15.94
N LEU A 206 1.24 -7.28 -15.19
CA LEU A 206 0.71 -6.32 -14.22
C LEU A 206 -0.22 -5.31 -14.89
N ARG A 207 0.23 -4.71 -16.00
CA ARG A 207 -0.56 -3.73 -16.78
C ARG A 207 -1.88 -4.32 -17.26
N GLN A 208 -1.86 -5.53 -17.80
CA GLN A 208 -3.07 -6.23 -18.21
C GLN A 208 -4.04 -6.43 -17.04
N HIS A 209 -3.54 -6.83 -15.86
CA HIS A 209 -4.37 -7.00 -14.67
C HIS A 209 -4.92 -5.67 -14.12
N VAL A 210 -4.18 -4.58 -14.28
CA VAL A 210 -4.62 -3.22 -13.94
C VAL A 210 -5.72 -2.79 -14.92
N GLU A 211 -5.48 -2.83 -16.21
CA GLU A 211 -6.43 -2.44 -17.26
C GLU A 211 -7.79 -3.14 -17.12
N MET A 212 -7.81 -4.44 -16.84
CA MET A 212 -9.05 -5.19 -16.64
C MET A 212 -9.88 -4.73 -15.43
N ARG A 213 -9.34 -3.90 -14.55
CA ARG A 213 -9.97 -3.47 -13.29
C ARG A 213 -10.20 -1.98 -13.20
N LEU A 214 -9.72 -1.20 -14.17
CA LEU A 214 -10.03 0.22 -14.32
C LEU A 214 -11.42 0.43 -14.93
#